data_c871e54ba71b113d8659c78c56504b75
#
_entry.id   c871e54ba71b113d8659c78c56504b75
#
_cell.length_a   1.000
_cell.length_b   1.000
_cell.length_c   1.000
_cell.angle_alpha   90.00
_cell.angle_beta   90.00
_cell.angle_gamma   90.00
#
_symmetry.space_group_name_H-M   'P 1'
#
loop_
_entity.id
_entity.type
_entity.pdbx_description
1 polymer ?
#
loop_
_entity_poly.entity_id
_entity_poly.type
_entity_poly.pdbx_seq_one_letter_code
_entity_poly.pdbx_strand_id
1 'polypeptide(L)'
;VDIGVRVELPAEIFSQLTDELYESKIVYRTEKYGDLVRTFCMNPHGAVVTENTNGIVTVNGHSYEDPAKHTENTNFALLVSKHFSEPFKDSTGYAENIVRLSNMLGGGVMVQRFGDLMRGQRSTPSRISEGFVNPTLTATPGDLSLVMPKRILDGIIEMIYALDKIAPGTANDDTLLYGVEVKFYNMQVEIDRSLETCHKGLYVIGDCSGVTHSLSHASASGVFVARKIAEQM
;
A
#
# COMPACT_ATOMS: atom_id res chain seq x y z
N VAL A 1 -6.04 9.86 -2.62
CA VAL A 1 -4.73 9.24 -2.40
C VAL A 1 -4.75 8.37 -1.15
N ASP A 2 -4.11 7.22 -1.20
CA ASP A 2 -3.89 6.36 -0.05
C ASP A 2 -2.41 6.38 0.30
N ILE A 3 -2.10 6.61 1.58
CA ILE A 3 -0.73 6.74 2.06
C ILE A 3 -0.54 5.82 3.26
N GLY A 4 0.58 5.14 3.31
CA GLY A 4 0.88 4.26 4.42
C GLY A 4 2.24 3.59 4.37
N VAL A 5 2.30 2.38 4.90
CA VAL A 5 3.50 1.58 5.03
C VAL A 5 3.28 0.18 4.48
N ARG A 6 4.34 -0.50 4.12
CA ARG A 6 4.33 -1.94 3.94
C ARG A 6 4.76 -2.61 5.23
N VAL A 7 3.97 -3.55 5.66
CA VAL A 7 4.24 -4.41 6.82
C VAL A 7 4.89 -5.70 6.33
N GLU A 8 5.89 -6.17 7.04
CA GLU A 8 6.50 -7.48 6.84
C GLU A 8 6.61 -8.20 8.18
N LEU A 9 6.18 -9.46 8.22
CA LEU A 9 6.13 -10.31 9.41
C LEU A 9 6.17 -11.79 8.99
N PRO A 10 6.39 -12.75 9.93
CA PRO A 10 6.38 -14.17 9.60
C PRO A 10 5.08 -14.63 8.96
N ALA A 11 5.17 -15.42 7.90
CA ALA A 11 4.01 -15.88 7.14
C ALA A 11 2.99 -16.66 7.98
N GLU A 12 3.46 -17.40 8.98
CA GLU A 12 2.62 -18.18 9.89
C GLU A 12 1.56 -17.34 10.64
N ILE A 13 1.84 -16.05 10.90
CA ILE A 13 0.91 -15.14 11.60
C ILE A 13 -0.38 -14.94 10.80
N PHE A 14 -0.28 -14.89 9.48
CA PHE A 14 -1.42 -14.69 8.59
C PHE A 14 -1.89 -15.95 7.87
N SER A 15 -1.27 -17.12 8.10
CA SER A 15 -1.57 -18.37 7.39
C SER A 15 -3.05 -18.75 7.45
N GLN A 16 -3.73 -18.58 8.59
CA GLN A 16 -5.17 -18.83 8.71
C GLN A 16 -6.05 -18.04 7.72
N LEU A 17 -5.55 -16.87 7.27
CA LEU A 17 -6.26 -16.03 6.30
C LEU A 17 -5.75 -16.27 4.87
N THR A 18 -4.44 -16.42 4.71
CA THR A 18 -3.81 -16.50 3.39
C THR A 18 -3.92 -17.88 2.74
N ASP A 19 -4.11 -18.94 3.54
CA ASP A 19 -4.32 -20.29 3.02
C ASP A 19 -5.74 -20.46 2.44
N GLU A 20 -6.71 -19.68 2.95
CA GLU A 20 -8.10 -19.73 2.51
C GLU A 20 -8.47 -18.63 1.50
N LEU A 21 -7.81 -17.48 1.57
CA LEU A 21 -8.14 -16.29 0.78
C LEU A 21 -6.95 -15.88 -0.08
N TYR A 22 -7.17 -15.77 -1.38
CA TYR A 22 -6.14 -15.29 -2.30
C TYR A 22 -5.59 -13.91 -1.90
N GLU A 23 -6.44 -12.98 -1.48
CA GLU A 23 -6.07 -11.65 -1.00
C GLU A 23 -7.04 -11.21 0.10
N SER A 24 -6.55 -11.12 1.33
CA SER A 24 -7.36 -10.68 2.47
C SER A 24 -7.47 -9.15 2.49
N LYS A 25 -8.65 -8.63 2.14
CA LYS A 25 -8.96 -7.19 2.19
C LYS A 25 -9.69 -6.85 3.48
N ILE A 26 -8.95 -6.35 4.45
CA ILE A 26 -9.47 -5.96 5.76
C ILE A 26 -9.53 -4.45 5.80
N VAL A 27 -10.69 -3.92 6.22
CA VAL A 27 -10.92 -2.48 6.35
C VAL A 27 -11.25 -2.17 7.80
N TYR A 28 -10.58 -1.17 8.34
CA TYR A 28 -10.75 -0.69 9.70
C TYR A 28 -11.06 0.81 9.69
N ARG A 29 -12.02 1.22 10.50
CA ARG A 29 -12.31 2.63 10.73
C ARG A 29 -11.70 3.04 12.06
N THR A 30 -10.75 3.97 12.01
CA THR A 30 -10.03 4.43 13.21
C THR A 30 -10.99 5.07 14.21
N GLU A 31 -10.82 4.74 15.51
CA GLU A 31 -11.62 5.30 16.59
C GLU A 31 -11.35 6.79 16.77
N LYS A 32 -10.07 7.17 16.67
CA LYS A 32 -9.63 8.53 16.94
C LYS A 32 -10.07 9.55 15.88
N TYR A 33 -10.01 9.20 14.61
CA TYR A 33 -10.22 10.14 13.51
C TYR A 33 -11.35 9.75 12.56
N GLY A 34 -11.90 8.54 12.67
CA GLY A 34 -12.88 8.01 11.73
C GLY A 34 -12.33 7.73 10.32
N ASP A 35 -11.01 7.75 10.14
CA ASP A 35 -10.37 7.48 8.85
C ASP A 35 -10.46 6.00 8.50
N LEU A 36 -10.57 5.69 7.22
CA LEU A 36 -10.47 4.32 6.73
C LEU A 36 -9.01 3.92 6.55
N VAL A 37 -8.64 2.80 7.15
CA VAL A 37 -7.37 2.11 6.94
C VAL A 37 -7.67 0.73 6.39
N ARG A 38 -6.91 0.30 5.40
CA ARG A 38 -7.13 -1.01 4.78
C ARG A 38 -5.83 -1.76 4.52
N THR A 39 -5.91 -3.08 4.53
CA THR A 39 -4.86 -3.91 3.93
C THR A 39 -4.93 -3.79 2.41
N PHE A 40 -3.79 -3.91 1.76
CA PHE A 40 -3.71 -3.90 0.31
C PHE A 40 -2.53 -4.75 -0.17
N CYS A 41 -2.73 -5.42 -1.31
CA CYS A 41 -1.69 -6.21 -1.97
C CYS A 41 -0.93 -7.12 -0.99
N MET A 42 -1.66 -8.07 -0.39
CA MET A 42 -1.10 -9.07 0.52
C MET A 42 -0.36 -10.13 -0.28
N ASN A 43 0.89 -10.38 0.10
CA ASN A 43 1.81 -11.29 -0.57
C ASN A 43 2.29 -12.35 0.43
N PRO A 44 1.57 -13.48 0.55
CA PRO A 44 2.03 -14.62 1.33
C PRO A 44 3.35 -15.14 0.76
N HIS A 45 4.31 -15.41 1.63
CA HIS A 45 5.65 -15.89 1.26
C HIS A 45 6.35 -15.01 0.19
N GLY A 46 5.97 -13.74 0.13
CA GLY A 46 6.47 -12.77 -0.84
C GLY A 46 7.65 -11.94 -0.32
N ALA A 47 8.15 -11.06 -1.15
CA ALA A 47 9.21 -10.12 -0.80
C ALA A 47 8.73 -8.67 -0.85
N VAL A 48 9.29 -7.83 0.01
CA VAL A 48 9.18 -6.38 -0.08
C VAL A 48 10.10 -5.89 -1.18
N VAL A 49 9.61 -5.00 -2.03
CA VAL A 49 10.35 -4.44 -3.18
C VAL A 49 10.22 -2.92 -3.23
N THR A 50 11.05 -2.29 -4.04
CA THR A 50 10.96 -0.86 -4.32
C THR A 50 10.35 -0.60 -5.69
N GLU A 51 9.61 0.50 -5.81
CA GLU A 51 9.16 1.07 -7.08
C GLU A 51 9.82 2.44 -7.26
N ASN A 52 10.27 2.74 -8.48
CA ASN A 52 10.83 4.04 -8.81
C ASN A 52 10.00 4.66 -9.95
N THR A 53 9.32 5.74 -9.64
CA THR A 53 8.54 6.51 -10.62
C THR A 53 9.04 7.94 -10.64
N ASN A 54 9.67 8.34 -11.76
CA ASN A 54 10.21 9.69 -11.96
C ASN A 54 11.19 10.14 -10.85
N GLY A 55 12.02 9.21 -10.35
CA GLY A 55 12.99 9.49 -9.29
C GLY A 55 12.42 9.51 -7.88
N ILE A 56 11.14 9.18 -7.71
CA ILE A 56 10.49 8.99 -6.42
C ILE A 56 10.47 7.50 -6.11
N VAL A 57 11.12 7.09 -5.03
CA VAL A 57 11.21 5.69 -4.60
C VAL A 57 10.17 5.41 -3.53
N THR A 58 9.24 4.51 -3.82
CA THR A 58 8.23 4.00 -2.91
C THR A 58 8.47 2.52 -2.62
N VAL A 59 7.79 1.99 -1.61
CA VAL A 59 7.79 0.56 -1.32
C VAL A 59 6.57 -0.12 -1.92
N ASN A 60 6.72 -1.39 -2.30
CA ASN A 60 5.64 -2.28 -2.73
C ASN A 60 5.95 -3.72 -2.29
N GLY A 61 5.11 -4.69 -2.64
CA GLY A 61 5.32 -6.11 -2.40
C GLY A 61 5.28 -6.91 -3.69
N HIS A 62 5.89 -8.07 -3.65
CA HIS A 62 5.94 -9.00 -4.77
C HIS A 62 5.67 -10.43 -4.30
N SER A 63 4.77 -11.13 -5.00
CA SER A 63 4.54 -12.55 -4.82
C SER A 63 5.31 -13.34 -5.88
N TYR A 64 5.77 -14.53 -5.51
CA TYR A 64 6.43 -15.45 -6.43
C TYR A 64 5.52 -16.63 -6.76
N GLU A 65 5.36 -16.95 -8.04
CA GLU A 65 4.68 -18.15 -8.50
C GLU A 65 5.52 -19.41 -8.20
N ASP A 66 6.85 -19.29 -8.30
CA ASP A 66 7.80 -20.36 -8.03
C ASP A 66 7.99 -20.57 -6.52
N PRO A 67 7.55 -21.70 -5.93
CA PRO A 67 7.71 -21.96 -4.51
C PRO A 67 9.17 -21.94 -4.03
N ALA A 68 10.13 -22.21 -4.90
CA ALA A 68 11.55 -22.17 -4.54
C ALA A 68 12.05 -20.75 -4.22
N LYS A 69 11.26 -19.71 -4.57
CA LYS A 69 11.55 -18.30 -4.28
C LYS A 69 10.73 -17.77 -3.10
N HIS A 70 9.87 -18.60 -2.51
CA HIS A 70 9.09 -18.20 -1.37
C HIS A 70 9.99 -17.82 -0.20
N THR A 71 9.61 -16.75 0.47
CA THR A 71 10.26 -16.29 1.71
C THR A 71 9.53 -16.84 2.93
N GLU A 72 10.13 -16.66 4.10
CA GLU A 72 9.48 -17.02 5.36
C GLU A 72 8.46 -15.96 5.83
N ASN A 73 8.33 -14.85 5.08
CA ASN A 73 7.52 -13.72 5.47
C ASN A 73 6.28 -13.55 4.58
N THR A 74 5.23 -12.99 5.16
CA THR A 74 4.13 -12.34 4.46
C THR A 74 4.30 -10.84 4.54
N ASN A 75 4.01 -10.13 3.45
CA ASN A 75 3.98 -8.68 3.47
C ASN A 75 2.69 -8.14 2.88
N PHE A 76 2.25 -6.99 3.38
CA PHE A 76 1.06 -6.27 2.91
C PHE A 76 1.17 -4.78 3.21
N ALA A 77 0.50 -3.95 2.42
CA ALA A 77 0.37 -2.54 2.72
C ALA A 77 -0.72 -2.28 3.76
N LEU A 78 -0.50 -1.31 4.63
CA LEU A 78 -1.52 -0.62 5.41
C LEU A 78 -1.65 0.80 4.88
N LEU A 79 -2.78 1.11 4.29
CA LEU A 79 -3.03 2.36 3.60
C LEU A 79 -4.18 3.12 4.25
N VAL A 80 -3.91 4.38 4.59
CA VAL A 80 -4.90 5.33 5.10
C VAL A 80 -5.43 6.16 3.94
N SER A 81 -6.74 6.07 3.68
CA SER A 81 -7.38 6.82 2.60
C SER A 81 -7.58 8.27 2.99
N LYS A 82 -7.11 9.18 2.15
CA LYS A 82 -7.27 10.62 2.31
C LYS A 82 -7.96 11.24 1.11
N HIS A 83 -9.03 11.96 1.39
CA HIS A 83 -9.73 12.79 0.42
C HIS A 83 -9.48 14.25 0.73
N PHE A 84 -9.13 15.00 -0.30
CA PHE A 84 -8.92 16.43 -0.20
C PHE A 84 -10.08 17.16 -0.86
N SER A 85 -10.56 18.22 -0.24
CA SER A 85 -11.62 19.09 -0.74
C SER A 85 -11.07 20.51 -0.89
N GLU A 86 -11.82 21.37 -1.55
CA GLU A 86 -11.51 22.79 -1.63
C GLU A 86 -11.08 23.37 -0.25
N PRO A 87 -10.05 24.24 -0.21
CA PRO A 87 -9.25 24.74 -1.34
C PRO A 87 -8.06 23.82 -1.73
N PHE A 88 -7.88 22.67 -1.05
CA PHE A 88 -6.73 21.78 -1.21
C PHE A 88 -7.04 20.69 -2.24
N LYS A 89 -6.60 20.88 -3.49
CA LYS A 89 -6.87 19.93 -4.58
C LYS A 89 -5.71 19.01 -4.91
N ASP A 90 -4.48 19.38 -4.56
CA ASP A 90 -3.28 18.64 -4.96
C ASP A 90 -2.95 17.50 -3.99
N SER A 91 -3.76 16.45 -4.02
CA SER A 91 -3.52 15.23 -3.24
C SER A 91 -2.29 14.46 -3.70
N THR A 92 -1.97 14.53 -4.99
CA THR A 92 -0.79 13.90 -5.59
C THR A 92 0.48 14.57 -5.07
N GLY A 93 0.59 15.88 -5.20
CA GLY A 93 1.73 16.62 -4.68
C GLY A 93 1.92 16.49 -3.17
N TYR A 94 0.80 16.40 -2.40
CA TYR A 94 0.89 16.12 -0.96
C TYR A 94 1.59 14.78 -0.70
N ALA A 95 1.16 13.71 -1.35
CA ALA A 95 1.75 12.39 -1.17
C ALA A 95 3.19 12.32 -1.70
N GLU A 96 3.47 12.91 -2.87
CA GLU A 96 4.82 12.99 -3.41
C GLU A 96 5.79 13.68 -2.45
N ASN A 97 5.40 14.77 -1.81
CA ASN A 97 6.24 15.47 -0.85
C ASN A 97 6.57 14.62 0.38
N ILE A 98 5.64 13.81 0.86
CA ILE A 98 5.89 12.84 1.95
C ILE A 98 6.93 11.81 1.51
N VAL A 99 6.79 11.24 0.29
CA VAL A 99 7.76 10.29 -0.25
C VAL A 99 9.13 10.94 -0.45
N ARG A 100 9.18 12.15 -1.01
CA ARG A 100 10.45 12.89 -1.20
C ARG A 100 11.16 13.16 0.13
N LEU A 101 10.40 13.47 1.19
CA LEU A 101 10.95 13.62 2.53
C LEU A 101 11.55 12.32 3.04
N SER A 102 10.86 11.19 2.84
CA SER A 102 11.38 9.85 3.18
C SER A 102 12.65 9.53 2.40
N ASN A 103 12.64 9.76 1.08
CA ASN A 103 13.80 9.50 0.24
C ASN A 103 15.00 10.40 0.63
N MET A 104 14.76 11.65 1.01
CA MET A 104 15.81 12.56 1.48
C MET A 104 16.49 12.05 2.77
N LEU A 105 15.70 11.52 3.71
CA LEU A 105 16.22 11.02 5.00
C LEU A 105 16.84 9.62 4.89
N GLY A 106 16.25 8.75 4.08
CA GLY A 106 16.65 7.35 3.98
C GLY A 106 17.49 7.00 2.75
N GLY A 107 17.66 7.93 1.81
CA GLY A 107 18.27 7.61 0.50
C GLY A 107 17.38 6.72 -0.38
N GLY A 108 16.12 6.51 0.02
CA GLY A 108 15.14 5.62 -0.59
C GLY A 108 14.09 5.21 0.44
N VAL A 109 13.79 3.91 0.49
CA VAL A 109 12.85 3.35 1.48
C VAL A 109 13.51 3.25 2.85
N MET A 110 12.80 3.66 3.88
CA MET A 110 13.17 3.45 5.28
C MET A 110 12.45 2.24 5.86
N VAL A 111 13.08 1.60 6.85
CA VAL A 111 12.49 0.51 7.64
C VAL A 111 12.57 0.81 9.11
N GLN A 112 11.50 0.50 9.85
CA GLN A 112 11.45 0.63 11.31
C GLN A 112 10.73 -0.57 11.91
N ARG A 113 11.25 -1.09 13.03
CA ARG A 113 10.54 -2.09 13.83
C ARG A 113 9.35 -1.43 14.53
N PHE A 114 8.23 -2.15 14.60
CA PHE A 114 7.03 -1.64 15.26
C PHE A 114 7.29 -1.28 16.73
N GLY A 115 8.01 -2.11 17.45
CA GLY A 115 8.37 -1.81 18.84
C GLY A 115 9.23 -0.56 19.01
N ASP A 116 10.14 -0.26 18.06
CA ASP A 116 10.92 0.98 18.08
C ASP A 116 10.04 2.20 17.81
N LEU A 117 9.12 2.10 16.86
CA LEU A 117 8.13 3.15 16.60
C LEU A 117 7.30 3.46 17.85
N MET A 118 6.80 2.42 18.54
CA MET A 118 5.99 2.58 19.75
C MET A 118 6.76 3.20 20.92
N ARG A 119 8.08 3.02 20.96
CA ARG A 119 8.97 3.65 21.95
C ARG A 119 9.47 5.04 21.54
N GLY A 120 9.05 5.55 20.37
CA GLY A 120 9.48 6.86 19.85
C GLY A 120 10.96 6.92 19.53
N GLN A 121 11.53 5.83 19.04
CA GLN A 121 12.95 5.75 18.70
C GLN A 121 13.17 5.17 17.31
N ARG A 122 14.23 5.61 16.64
CA ARG A 122 14.62 5.05 15.35
C ARG A 122 15.08 3.60 15.49
N SER A 123 14.84 2.78 14.48
CA SER A 123 15.54 1.51 14.35
C SER A 123 16.98 1.70 13.92
N THR A 124 17.84 0.73 14.30
CA THR A 124 19.24 0.67 13.91
C THR A 124 19.52 -0.67 13.20
N PRO A 125 20.62 -0.80 12.43
CA PRO A 125 20.96 -2.07 11.81
C PRO A 125 21.04 -3.23 12.81
N SER A 126 21.64 -3.01 13.99
CA SER A 126 21.73 -4.04 15.03
C SER A 126 20.36 -4.48 15.54
N ARG A 127 19.45 -3.54 15.84
CA ARG A 127 18.11 -3.88 16.31
C ARG A 127 17.31 -4.67 15.29
N ILE A 128 17.46 -4.36 13.99
CA ILE A 128 16.80 -5.13 12.93
C ILE A 128 17.39 -6.52 12.82
N SER A 129 18.73 -6.66 12.86
CA SER A 129 19.40 -7.96 12.76
C SER A 129 19.23 -8.85 13.99
N GLU A 130 18.89 -8.27 15.14
CA GLU A 130 18.60 -9.01 16.38
C GLU A 130 17.12 -9.48 16.46
N GLY A 131 16.25 -8.93 15.60
CA GLY A 131 14.85 -9.33 15.51
C GLY A 131 14.69 -10.70 14.83
N PHE A 132 13.55 -11.36 15.07
CA PHE A 132 13.27 -12.65 14.44
C PHE A 132 12.72 -12.51 13.01
N VAL A 133 12.30 -11.31 12.57
CA VAL A 133 11.86 -11.06 11.19
C VAL A 133 13.08 -10.73 10.34
N ASN A 134 13.43 -11.60 9.41
CA ASN A 134 14.50 -11.37 8.44
C ASN A 134 13.96 -10.48 7.31
N PRO A 135 14.43 -9.22 7.15
CA PRO A 135 13.92 -8.32 6.12
C PRO A 135 14.25 -8.85 4.72
N THR A 136 13.23 -8.87 3.84
CA THR A 136 13.42 -9.27 2.44
C THR A 136 13.90 -8.12 1.56
N LEU A 137 13.78 -6.88 2.01
CA LEU A 137 14.32 -5.69 1.36
C LEU A 137 15.42 -5.06 2.22
N THR A 138 16.58 -4.82 1.61
CA THR A 138 17.60 -3.95 2.22
C THR A 138 17.13 -2.50 2.14
N ALA A 139 16.71 -1.95 3.28
CA ALA A 139 16.24 -0.58 3.43
C ALA A 139 17.00 0.14 4.54
N THR A 140 16.93 1.47 4.58
CA THR A 140 17.63 2.26 5.61
C THR A 140 16.87 2.20 6.94
N PRO A 141 17.47 1.68 8.03
CA PRO A 141 16.85 1.74 9.34
C PRO A 141 16.65 3.18 9.80
N GLY A 142 15.42 3.55 10.14
CA GLY A 142 15.07 4.94 10.40
C GLY A 142 13.92 5.11 11.40
N ASP A 143 13.35 6.30 11.37
CA ASP A 143 12.18 6.70 12.17
C ASP A 143 11.09 7.24 11.24
N LEU A 144 10.04 6.47 11.05
CA LEU A 144 8.90 6.83 10.20
C LEU A 144 8.09 8.00 10.75
N SER A 145 8.20 8.31 12.05
CA SER A 145 7.51 9.45 12.65
C SER A 145 8.06 10.80 12.15
N LEU A 146 9.27 10.81 11.58
CA LEU A 146 9.87 12.02 10.99
C LEU A 146 9.31 12.35 9.61
N VAL A 147 8.65 11.39 8.94
CA VAL A 147 8.15 11.55 7.57
C VAL A 147 6.64 11.41 7.46
N MET A 148 6.05 10.56 8.28
CA MET A 148 4.61 10.29 8.22
C MET A 148 3.82 11.33 9.02
N PRO A 149 2.82 11.99 8.41
CA PRO A 149 1.91 12.83 9.17
C PRO A 149 1.28 12.05 10.31
N LYS A 150 1.26 12.68 11.50
CA LYS A 150 0.80 12.03 12.74
C LYS A 150 -0.55 11.31 12.59
N ARG A 151 -1.51 11.93 11.89
CA ARG A 151 -2.86 11.34 11.70
C ARG A 151 -2.81 10.04 10.90
N ILE A 152 -1.92 9.95 9.91
CA ILE A 152 -1.72 8.74 9.11
C ILE A 152 -1.04 7.67 9.96
N LEU A 153 0.01 8.04 10.67
CA LEU A 153 0.75 7.12 11.54
C LEU A 153 -0.11 6.55 12.67
N ASP A 154 -0.89 7.40 13.34
CA ASP A 154 -1.85 6.97 14.37
C ASP A 154 -2.84 5.93 13.79
N GLY A 155 -3.39 6.18 12.59
CA GLY A 155 -4.30 5.25 11.93
C GLY A 155 -3.66 3.89 11.60
N ILE A 156 -2.40 3.89 11.17
CA ILE A 156 -1.65 2.66 10.93
C ILE A 156 -1.44 1.88 12.22
N ILE A 157 -1.06 2.56 13.31
CA ILE A 157 -0.86 1.94 14.62
C ILE A 157 -2.18 1.32 15.12
N GLU A 158 -3.30 2.04 15.04
CA GLU A 158 -4.62 1.50 15.42
C GLU A 158 -4.97 0.24 14.60
N MET A 159 -4.70 0.26 13.29
CA MET A 159 -4.95 -0.88 12.41
C MET A 159 -4.07 -2.08 12.76
N ILE A 160 -2.80 -1.89 13.11
CA ILE A 160 -1.90 -2.98 13.54
C ILE A 160 -2.47 -3.68 14.77
N TYR A 161 -2.90 -2.92 15.79
CA TYR A 161 -3.55 -3.50 16.97
C TYR A 161 -4.90 -4.15 16.68
N ALA A 162 -5.65 -3.63 15.71
CA ALA A 162 -6.90 -4.26 15.28
C ALA A 162 -6.64 -5.60 14.57
N LEU A 163 -5.60 -5.67 13.72
CA LEU A 163 -5.17 -6.90 13.07
C LEU A 163 -4.63 -7.93 14.07
N ASP A 164 -3.94 -7.50 15.10
CA ASP A 164 -3.42 -8.40 16.15
C ASP A 164 -4.51 -9.19 16.87
N LYS A 165 -5.75 -8.69 16.89
CA LYS A 165 -6.90 -9.40 17.46
C LYS A 165 -7.36 -10.59 16.61
N ILE A 166 -7.12 -10.56 15.31
CA ILE A 166 -7.53 -11.62 14.36
C ILE A 166 -6.35 -12.45 13.86
N ALA A 167 -5.14 -11.88 13.89
CA ALA A 167 -3.87 -12.51 13.55
C ALA A 167 -2.86 -12.18 14.66
N PRO A 168 -2.90 -12.89 15.81
CA PRO A 168 -2.03 -12.61 16.95
C PRO A 168 -0.55 -12.69 16.58
N GLY A 169 0.21 -11.67 16.96
CA GLY A 169 1.61 -11.48 16.58
C GLY A 169 1.83 -10.38 15.55
N THR A 170 0.76 -9.81 14.97
CA THR A 170 0.87 -8.67 14.06
C THR A 170 1.48 -7.45 14.75
N ALA A 171 1.12 -7.18 16.02
CA ALA A 171 1.64 -6.07 16.82
C ALA A 171 2.93 -6.43 17.59
N ASN A 172 3.71 -7.40 17.09
CA ASN A 172 4.97 -7.76 17.70
C ASN A 172 6.01 -6.65 17.50
N ASP A 173 6.93 -6.51 18.47
CA ASP A 173 8.02 -5.54 18.43
C ASP A 173 8.90 -5.65 17.18
N ASP A 174 9.08 -6.86 16.65
CA ASP A 174 9.94 -7.15 15.51
C ASP A 174 9.22 -7.06 14.15
N THR A 175 7.89 -6.84 14.13
CA THR A 175 7.17 -6.54 12.89
C THR A 175 7.82 -5.35 12.19
N LEU A 176 8.17 -5.51 10.91
CA LEU A 176 8.86 -4.49 10.13
C LEU A 176 7.85 -3.61 9.39
N LEU A 177 8.09 -2.31 9.45
CA LEU A 177 7.32 -1.28 8.73
C LEU A 177 8.24 -0.57 7.75
N TYR A 178 7.93 -0.66 6.47
CA TYR A 178 8.66 0.04 5.42
C TYR A 178 7.86 1.24 4.94
N GLY A 179 8.49 2.39 4.82
CA GLY A 179 7.84 3.62 4.39
C GLY A 179 8.60 4.33 3.27
N VAL A 180 7.88 4.95 2.38
CA VAL A 180 6.43 5.20 2.32
C VAL A 180 5.82 4.39 1.20
N GLU A 181 4.65 3.82 1.41
CA GLU A 181 3.83 3.27 0.33
C GLU A 181 2.72 4.27 -0.02
N VAL A 182 2.52 4.52 -1.29
CA VAL A 182 1.49 5.43 -1.79
C VAL A 182 0.75 4.79 -2.95
N LYS A 183 -0.57 4.95 -2.97
CA LYS A 183 -1.40 4.65 -4.13
C LYS A 183 -2.07 5.95 -4.60
N PHE A 184 -1.67 6.37 -5.78
CA PHE A 184 -2.27 7.50 -6.47
C PHE A 184 -3.51 7.03 -7.21
N TYR A 185 -4.54 7.87 -7.20
CA TYR A 185 -5.73 7.66 -8.03
C TYR A 185 -5.77 8.72 -9.11
N ASN A 186 -6.04 8.29 -10.32
CA ASN A 186 -6.25 9.20 -11.44
C ASN A 186 -7.52 10.04 -11.20
N MET A 187 -7.58 11.21 -11.82
CA MET A 187 -8.82 11.95 -11.91
C MET A 187 -9.85 11.10 -12.69
N GLN A 188 -11.09 11.10 -12.21
CA GLN A 188 -12.16 10.43 -12.89
C GLN A 188 -12.52 11.21 -14.15
N VAL A 189 -12.42 10.55 -15.30
CA VAL A 189 -12.86 11.13 -16.57
C VAL A 189 -14.38 11.05 -16.65
N GLU A 190 -15.03 12.12 -17.09
CA GLU A 190 -16.47 12.13 -17.32
C GLU A 190 -16.80 11.29 -18.55
N ILE A 191 -17.47 10.16 -18.32
CA ILE A 191 -17.84 9.16 -19.32
C ILE A 191 -19.28 8.71 -19.10
N ASP A 192 -19.93 8.29 -20.18
CA ASP A 192 -21.26 7.70 -20.11
C ASP A 192 -21.22 6.20 -19.76
N ARG A 193 -22.39 5.52 -19.79
CA ARG A 193 -22.50 4.08 -19.52
C ARG A 193 -21.79 3.19 -20.54
N SER A 194 -21.42 3.73 -21.70
CA SER A 194 -20.67 3.05 -22.76
C SER A 194 -19.15 3.29 -22.63
N LEU A 195 -18.72 4.01 -21.61
CA LEU A 195 -17.34 4.49 -21.41
C LEU A 195 -16.90 5.49 -22.49
N GLU A 196 -17.85 6.12 -23.18
CA GLU A 196 -17.62 7.18 -24.16
C GLU A 196 -17.60 8.54 -23.46
N THR A 197 -16.66 9.41 -23.86
CA THR A 197 -16.57 10.78 -23.36
C THR A 197 -17.61 11.69 -24.02
N CYS A 198 -17.65 12.97 -23.64
CA CYS A 198 -18.45 13.97 -24.35
C CYS A 198 -18.05 14.13 -25.83
N HIS A 199 -16.88 13.62 -26.23
CA HIS A 199 -16.43 13.61 -27.63
C HIS A 199 -16.76 12.25 -28.26
N LYS A 200 -17.68 12.28 -29.23
CA LYS A 200 -18.14 11.07 -29.93
C LYS A 200 -16.99 10.28 -30.54
N GLY A 201 -16.98 8.97 -30.32
CA GLY A 201 -15.94 8.05 -30.78
C GLY A 201 -14.70 8.01 -29.90
N LEU A 202 -14.62 8.80 -28.82
CA LEU A 202 -13.52 8.78 -27.86
C LEU A 202 -13.93 8.05 -26.58
N TYR A 203 -13.35 6.90 -26.36
CA TYR A 203 -13.58 6.04 -25.19
C TYR A 203 -12.40 6.08 -24.24
N VAL A 204 -12.66 6.02 -22.93
CA VAL A 204 -11.61 5.94 -21.92
C VAL A 204 -11.82 4.67 -21.08
N ILE A 205 -10.83 3.79 -21.12
CA ILE A 205 -10.88 2.45 -20.52
C ILE A 205 -9.70 2.22 -19.57
N GLY A 206 -9.81 1.20 -18.74
CA GLY A 206 -8.75 0.82 -17.83
C GLY A 206 -8.58 1.81 -16.68
N ASP A 207 -7.41 1.74 -16.05
CA ASP A 207 -7.10 2.52 -14.85
C ASP A 207 -7.10 4.04 -15.10
N CYS A 208 -6.73 4.46 -16.31
CA CYS A 208 -6.74 5.88 -16.69
C CYS A 208 -8.14 6.52 -16.75
N SER A 209 -9.21 5.71 -16.75
CA SER A 209 -10.58 6.22 -16.65
C SER A 209 -10.91 6.81 -15.29
N GLY A 210 -10.15 6.44 -14.25
CA GLY A 210 -10.46 6.74 -12.85
C GLY A 210 -11.68 5.99 -12.30
N VAL A 211 -12.25 5.06 -13.07
CA VAL A 211 -13.45 4.27 -12.70
C VAL A 211 -13.10 2.81 -12.40
N THR A 212 -12.09 2.25 -13.07
CA THR A 212 -11.64 0.86 -12.89
C THR A 212 -10.29 0.81 -12.21
N HIS A 213 -10.20 0.08 -11.07
CA HIS A 213 -9.02 0.08 -10.22
C HIS A 213 -8.43 -1.32 -9.98
N SER A 214 -8.70 -2.28 -10.87
CA SER A 214 -8.11 -3.62 -10.81
C SER A 214 -7.79 -4.13 -12.21
N LEU A 215 -6.84 -5.06 -12.30
CA LEU A 215 -6.44 -5.68 -13.57
C LEU A 215 -7.63 -6.29 -14.31
N SER A 216 -8.50 -7.03 -13.59
CA SER A 216 -9.68 -7.66 -14.17
C SER A 216 -10.72 -6.64 -14.66
N HIS A 217 -11.00 -5.59 -13.89
CA HIS A 217 -11.92 -4.54 -14.31
C HIS A 217 -11.36 -3.72 -15.49
N ALA A 218 -10.06 -3.41 -15.46
CA ALA A 218 -9.40 -2.71 -16.56
C ALA A 218 -9.49 -3.52 -17.86
N SER A 219 -9.19 -4.82 -17.80
CA SER A 219 -9.32 -5.74 -18.94
C SER A 219 -10.77 -5.85 -19.42
N ALA A 220 -11.74 -6.01 -18.50
CA ALA A 220 -13.15 -6.09 -18.84
C ALA A 220 -13.66 -4.83 -19.52
N SER A 221 -13.21 -3.64 -19.09
CA SER A 221 -13.59 -2.38 -19.74
C SER A 221 -13.15 -2.31 -21.21
N GLY A 222 -11.97 -2.84 -21.53
CA GLY A 222 -11.48 -2.96 -22.91
C GLY A 222 -12.36 -3.87 -23.77
N VAL A 223 -12.69 -5.06 -23.26
CA VAL A 223 -13.58 -6.01 -23.94
C VAL A 223 -14.98 -5.39 -24.14
N PHE A 224 -15.50 -4.70 -23.12
CA PHE A 224 -16.80 -4.05 -23.18
C PHE A 224 -16.86 -3.02 -24.30
N VAL A 225 -15.90 -2.11 -24.38
CA VAL A 225 -15.85 -1.07 -25.42
C VAL A 225 -15.64 -1.69 -26.80
N ALA A 226 -14.76 -2.67 -26.94
CA ALA A 226 -14.55 -3.34 -28.22
C ALA A 226 -15.85 -3.98 -28.77
N ARG A 227 -16.66 -4.62 -27.92
CA ARG A 227 -17.97 -5.15 -28.30
C ARG A 227 -18.93 -4.05 -28.73
N LYS A 228 -18.98 -2.93 -28.00
CA LYS A 228 -19.81 -1.78 -28.33
C LYS A 228 -19.45 -1.18 -29.69
N ILE A 229 -18.20 -1.05 -30.01
CA ILE A 229 -17.73 -0.56 -31.30
C ILE A 229 -18.14 -1.54 -32.42
N ALA A 230 -17.97 -2.84 -32.22
CA ALA A 230 -18.34 -3.86 -33.19
C ALA A 230 -19.86 -3.90 -33.47
N GLU A 231 -20.71 -3.58 -32.49
CA GLU A 231 -22.19 -3.48 -32.69
C GLU A 231 -22.60 -2.25 -33.53
N GLN A 232 -21.71 -1.26 -33.67
CA GLN A 232 -21.99 -0.02 -34.43
C GLN A 232 -21.47 -0.06 -35.88
N MET A 233 -20.66 -1.07 -36.21
CA MET A 233 -20.12 -1.31 -37.56
C MET A 233 -21.05 -2.16 -38.40
#